data_188cfae21b28baa8faa4e6a8f88be0f6
#
_entry.id   188cfae21b28baa8faa4e6a8f88be0f6
#
_cell.length_a   1.000
_cell.length_b   1.000
_cell.length_c   1.000
_cell.angle_alpha   90.00
_cell.angle_beta   90.00
_cell.angle_gamma   90.00
#
_symmetry.space_group_name_H-M   'P 1'
#
loop_
_entity.id
_entity.type
_entity.pdbx_description
1 polymer ?
#
loop_
_entity_poly.entity_id
_entity_poly.type
_entity_poly.pdbx_seq_one_letter_code
_entity_poly.pdbx_strand_id
1 'polypeptide(L)'
;MAPQSMSRLASIYSFCVLGLMVMPHQIYGSSRDSLALTSGISDHPPADGICATLVTIHGYKCQEHEDGVTWLLNQPEQNLPTILADQGFDVWISNTRGTRFSNRHLSLQVNQQGYWNWSWDELAKFDLPAVFDYVYNETGQKIHYVGHSQGTLTAMAALSEGLLVEKIKSAALLSPVAYLNTVTSILGVVCREAIVANLFGDSAFDPKGQLLPFFNIARTLCDAPGIDCYGLLAPLTGPNCCLNVSTFHPFIRNEPQPTSMMNIRHCGQSIREKVVAKYDYGSSEANTARYGEAKAPAYNLSNIPKNLPLFLSYGALDTLSDVRDVNLLLGILKPNHDVDKLTIQYINNYAHMDFIMGVNAKDVVYSQVLSFFKNHTGF
;
A
#
# COMPACT_ATOMS: atom_id res chain seq x y z
N MET A 1 8.64 26.89 35.97
CA MET A 1 9.57 26.51 34.90
C MET A 1 8.93 25.37 34.17
N ALA A 2 8.30 25.62 33.03
CA ALA A 2 7.69 24.61 32.18
C ALA A 2 8.76 24.07 31.24
N PRO A 3 8.77 22.77 30.90
CA PRO A 3 9.75 22.22 29.99
C PRO A 3 9.37 22.54 28.53
N GLN A 4 10.15 23.42 27.92
CA GLN A 4 10.16 23.71 26.49
C GLN A 4 10.99 22.66 25.74
N SER A 5 10.57 21.41 25.66
CA SER A 5 11.34 20.41 24.89
C SER A 5 10.50 19.37 24.13
N MET A 6 9.18 19.55 23.99
CA MET A 6 8.33 18.58 23.31
C MET A 6 7.84 18.97 21.91
N SER A 7 8.39 20.03 21.29
CA SER A 7 7.89 20.49 19.97
C SER A 7 8.72 20.06 18.75
N ARG A 8 9.62 19.08 18.88
CA ARG A 8 10.55 18.71 17.78
C ARG A 8 10.42 17.30 17.21
N LEU A 9 9.39 16.53 17.53
CA LEU A 9 9.34 15.11 17.17
C LEU A 9 8.04 14.66 16.48
N ALA A 10 7.38 15.52 15.74
CA ALA A 10 6.18 15.11 14.99
C ALA A 10 6.40 15.17 13.47
N SER A 11 7.38 14.44 12.98
CA SER A 11 7.67 14.44 11.54
C SER A 11 7.66 13.05 10.98
N ILE A 12 6.45 12.49 10.65
CA ILE A 12 6.45 11.14 10.07
C ILE A 12 5.28 10.81 9.17
N TYR A 13 5.61 10.13 8.15
CA TYR A 13 4.92 9.77 6.93
C TYR A 13 4.00 8.57 7.12
N SER A 14 2.76 8.67 6.67
CA SER A 14 1.91 7.53 6.38
C SER A 14 2.05 7.20 4.90
N PHE A 15 2.81 6.18 4.58
CA PHE A 15 2.74 5.56 3.26
C PHE A 15 1.50 4.66 3.27
N CYS A 16 0.35 5.21 2.90
CA CYS A 16 -0.80 4.40 2.54
C CYS A 16 -0.51 3.78 1.19
N VAL A 17 0.02 2.59 1.19
CA VAL A 17 0.42 1.90 -0.03
C VAL A 17 -0.68 0.99 -0.52
N LEU A 18 -0.91 1.14 -1.76
CA LEU A 18 -1.92 0.65 -2.67
C LEU A 18 -1.66 -0.79 -3.13
N GLY A 19 -2.74 -1.48 -3.47
CA GLY A 19 -2.70 -2.72 -4.22
C GLY A 19 -2.92 -2.48 -5.71
N LEU A 20 -2.22 -3.22 -6.54
CA LEU A 20 -2.55 -3.39 -7.95
C LEU A 20 -3.33 -4.69 -8.12
N MET A 21 -4.36 -4.64 -8.94
CA MET A 21 -5.12 -5.80 -9.37
C MET A 21 -4.92 -6.00 -10.86
N VAL A 22 -4.63 -7.22 -11.25
CA VAL A 22 -4.18 -7.51 -12.60
C VAL A 22 -4.85 -8.78 -13.10
N MET A 23 -5.35 -8.76 -14.34
CA MET A 23 -5.97 -9.89 -15.01
C MET A 23 -5.50 -9.98 -16.45
N PRO A 24 -5.45 -11.20 -17.03
CA PRO A 24 -5.19 -11.36 -18.46
C PRO A 24 -6.28 -10.66 -19.26
N HIS A 25 -5.89 -9.86 -20.25
CA HIS A 25 -6.83 -9.25 -21.17
C HIS A 25 -7.42 -10.33 -22.09
N GLN A 26 -8.71 -10.63 -21.96
CA GLN A 26 -9.40 -11.50 -22.92
C GLN A 26 -9.75 -10.67 -24.15
N ILE A 27 -9.20 -11.07 -25.30
CA ILE A 27 -9.60 -10.52 -26.59
C ILE A 27 -11.00 -11.07 -26.90
N TYR A 28 -12.03 -10.37 -26.47
CA TYR A 28 -13.38 -10.59 -26.99
C TYR A 28 -13.39 -10.12 -28.44
N GLY A 29 -13.75 -11.02 -29.34
CA GLY A 29 -13.97 -10.71 -30.75
C GLY A 29 -14.94 -9.54 -30.89
N SER A 30 -14.53 -8.56 -31.70
CA SER A 30 -15.24 -7.34 -32.03
C SER A 30 -16.73 -7.57 -32.28
N SER A 31 -17.60 -7.16 -31.36
CA SER A 31 -18.92 -6.67 -31.69
C SER A 31 -19.01 -5.24 -31.15
N ARG A 32 -18.93 -4.29 -32.09
CA ARG A 32 -19.30 -2.90 -31.86
C ARG A 32 -20.79 -2.88 -31.56
N ASP A 33 -21.15 -2.68 -30.31
CA ASP A 33 -22.38 -2.05 -29.86
C ASP A 33 -22.27 -1.86 -28.35
N SER A 34 -21.58 -0.81 -27.95
CA SER A 34 -21.56 -0.31 -26.58
C SER A 34 -22.74 0.65 -26.41
N LEU A 35 -23.77 0.21 -25.74
CA LEU A 35 -24.73 1.13 -25.14
C LEU A 35 -24.03 1.95 -24.06
N ALA A 36 -23.79 3.21 -24.39
CA ALA A 36 -23.29 4.20 -23.46
C ALA A 36 -24.32 4.47 -22.37
N LEU A 37 -24.04 4.05 -21.16
CA LEU A 37 -24.65 4.63 -19.97
C LEU A 37 -23.91 5.93 -19.64
N THR A 38 -24.36 7.01 -20.29
CA THR A 38 -23.91 8.37 -20.02
C THR A 38 -24.60 8.90 -18.78
N SER A 39 -23.86 9.08 -17.72
CA SER A 39 -24.16 10.08 -16.71
C SER A 39 -22.88 10.79 -16.30
N GLY A 40 -22.59 11.89 -17.00
CA GLY A 40 -21.82 13.01 -16.46
C GLY A 40 -20.31 12.84 -16.31
N ILE A 41 -19.64 12.07 -17.16
CA ILE A 41 -18.17 12.03 -17.23
C ILE A 41 -17.76 12.91 -18.42
N SER A 42 -16.98 13.95 -18.19
CA SER A 42 -16.41 14.77 -19.26
C SER A 42 -15.40 13.92 -20.03
N ASP A 43 -15.59 13.80 -21.35
CA ASP A 43 -14.71 13.07 -22.27
C ASP A 43 -13.32 13.73 -22.49
N HIS A 44 -12.95 14.70 -21.68
CA HIS A 44 -11.66 15.37 -21.79
C HIS A 44 -10.78 14.98 -20.61
N PRO A 45 -9.59 14.40 -20.86
CA PRO A 45 -8.59 14.27 -19.81
C PRO A 45 -8.28 15.66 -19.22
N PRO A 46 -8.14 15.81 -17.91
CA PRO A 46 -7.73 17.07 -17.32
C PRO A 46 -6.39 17.50 -17.90
N ALA A 47 -6.23 18.82 -18.09
CA ALA A 47 -5.07 19.39 -18.76
C ALA A 47 -3.73 19.14 -18.03
N ASP A 48 -3.79 18.75 -16.76
CA ASP A 48 -2.63 18.53 -15.88
C ASP A 48 -2.79 17.23 -15.10
N GLY A 49 -1.84 16.29 -15.19
CA GLY A 49 -1.80 15.08 -14.39
C GLY A 49 -1.06 13.92 -15.06
N ILE A 50 -0.80 12.87 -14.29
CA ILE A 50 -0.10 11.66 -14.79
C ILE A 50 -0.96 10.96 -15.85
N CYS A 51 -2.26 10.91 -15.64
CA CYS A 51 -3.20 10.31 -16.57
C CYS A 51 -3.21 11.05 -17.91
N ALA A 52 -3.21 12.39 -17.90
CA ALA A 52 -3.08 13.19 -19.11
C ALA A 52 -1.78 12.86 -19.87
N THR A 53 -0.67 12.71 -19.15
CA THR A 53 0.61 12.30 -19.73
C THR A 53 0.55 10.90 -20.35
N LEU A 54 -0.01 9.92 -19.64
CA LEU A 54 -0.13 8.55 -20.13
C LEU A 54 -1.02 8.46 -21.38
N VAL A 55 -2.15 9.16 -21.40
CA VAL A 55 -3.08 9.18 -22.56
C VAL A 55 -2.47 9.93 -23.73
N THR A 56 -1.97 11.16 -23.50
CA THR A 56 -1.54 12.06 -24.58
C THR A 56 -0.20 11.66 -25.18
N ILE A 57 0.75 11.25 -24.35
CA ILE A 57 2.13 10.95 -24.80
C ILE A 57 2.30 9.47 -25.13
N HIS A 58 1.69 8.57 -24.34
CA HIS A 58 1.93 7.13 -24.41
C HIS A 58 0.73 6.32 -24.92
N GLY A 59 -0.44 6.94 -25.12
CA GLY A 59 -1.62 6.30 -25.70
C GLY A 59 -2.37 5.31 -24.80
N TYR A 60 -2.10 5.29 -23.50
CA TYR A 60 -2.83 4.44 -22.55
C TYR A 60 -4.25 4.97 -22.31
N LYS A 61 -5.22 4.07 -22.15
CA LYS A 61 -6.53 4.44 -21.62
C LYS A 61 -6.42 4.61 -20.11
N CYS A 62 -6.69 5.80 -19.64
CA CYS A 62 -6.55 6.16 -18.24
C CYS A 62 -7.72 7.06 -17.82
N GLN A 63 -8.27 6.82 -16.62
CA GLN A 63 -9.28 7.70 -16.01
C GLN A 63 -8.72 8.22 -14.69
N GLU A 64 -8.78 9.54 -14.50
CA GLU A 64 -8.27 10.15 -13.27
C GLU A 64 -9.23 9.99 -12.10
N HIS A 65 -8.91 9.05 -11.23
CA HIS A 65 -9.43 8.95 -9.86
C HIS A 65 -8.37 8.35 -8.92
N GLU A 66 -7.07 8.77 -9.02
CA GLU A 66 -5.99 7.93 -8.54
C GLU A 66 -5.04 8.60 -7.57
N ASP A 67 -4.91 8.03 -6.35
CA ASP A 67 -3.76 8.19 -5.47
C ASP A 67 -2.75 7.03 -5.59
N GLY A 68 -2.97 6.12 -6.52
CA GLY A 68 -1.98 5.16 -7.00
C GLY A 68 -0.82 5.79 -7.77
N VAL A 69 -0.69 7.10 -7.67
CA VAL A 69 0.33 7.91 -8.34
C VAL A 69 1.74 7.38 -8.09
N THR A 70 2.04 6.91 -6.88
CA THR A 70 3.36 6.39 -6.55
C THR A 70 3.79 5.24 -7.46
N TRP A 71 2.85 4.41 -7.91
CA TRP A 71 3.10 3.34 -8.87
C TRP A 71 3.43 3.84 -10.27
N LEU A 72 3.10 5.09 -10.60
CA LEU A 72 3.19 5.68 -11.94
C LEU A 72 4.22 6.80 -12.03
N LEU A 73 5.02 7.06 -10.99
CA LEU A 73 5.96 8.18 -10.95
C LEU A 73 7.17 7.98 -11.89
N ASN A 74 7.59 6.75 -12.10
CA ASN A 74 8.65 6.44 -13.05
C ASN A 74 8.12 6.49 -14.50
N GLN A 75 9.05 6.50 -15.46
CA GLN A 75 8.69 6.39 -16.88
C GLN A 75 7.85 5.12 -17.13
N PRO A 76 6.97 5.11 -18.14
CA PRO A 76 6.10 3.97 -18.41
C PRO A 76 6.81 2.63 -18.50
N GLU A 77 7.98 2.60 -19.13
CA GLU A 77 8.81 1.40 -19.27
C GLU A 77 9.50 0.95 -17.96
N GLN A 78 9.38 1.73 -16.89
CA GLN A 78 9.99 1.50 -15.58
C GLN A 78 8.97 1.29 -14.46
N ASN A 79 7.68 1.51 -14.71
CA ASN A 79 6.65 1.33 -13.69
C ASN A 79 5.85 0.03 -13.92
N LEU A 80 5.51 -0.65 -12.85
CA LEU A 80 4.86 -1.96 -12.93
C LEU A 80 3.49 -1.94 -13.63
N PRO A 81 2.59 -0.95 -13.38
CA PRO A 81 1.28 -0.93 -14.04
C PRO A 81 1.36 -0.90 -15.56
N THR A 82 2.19 -0.04 -16.15
CA THR A 82 2.30 0.07 -17.60
C THR A 82 3.01 -1.14 -18.20
N ILE A 83 4.04 -1.68 -17.52
CA ILE A 83 4.71 -2.92 -17.94
C ILE A 83 3.71 -4.08 -17.99
N LEU A 84 2.84 -4.22 -17.00
CA LEU A 84 1.81 -5.26 -17.00
C LEU A 84 0.77 -5.04 -18.10
N ALA A 85 0.34 -3.79 -18.32
CA ALA A 85 -0.58 -3.44 -19.41
C ALA A 85 0.02 -3.76 -20.78
N ASP A 86 1.28 -3.44 -21.03
CA ASP A 86 2.02 -3.78 -22.26
C ASP A 86 2.16 -5.30 -22.47
N GLN A 87 2.10 -6.06 -21.40
CA GLN A 87 2.12 -7.53 -21.43
C GLN A 87 0.72 -8.17 -21.55
N GLY A 88 -0.31 -7.35 -21.80
CA GLY A 88 -1.66 -7.81 -22.06
C GLY A 88 -2.48 -8.09 -20.79
N PHE A 89 -2.14 -7.47 -19.68
CA PHE A 89 -2.97 -7.50 -18.48
C PHE A 89 -3.89 -6.28 -18.45
N ASP A 90 -5.09 -6.46 -17.93
CA ASP A 90 -5.97 -5.37 -17.50
C ASP A 90 -5.58 -4.97 -16.08
N VAL A 91 -5.17 -3.71 -15.88
CA VAL A 91 -4.55 -3.25 -14.64
C VAL A 91 -5.44 -2.24 -13.92
N TRP A 92 -5.74 -2.53 -12.67
CA TRP A 92 -6.57 -1.72 -11.79
C TRP A 92 -5.76 -1.23 -10.60
N ILE A 93 -5.74 0.07 -10.36
CA ILE A 93 -5.05 0.67 -9.22
C ILE A 93 -6.11 1.10 -8.20
N SER A 94 -5.99 0.58 -6.98
CA SER A 94 -6.97 0.88 -5.92
C SER A 94 -6.50 1.98 -4.99
N ASN A 95 -7.44 2.80 -4.53
CA ASN A 95 -7.24 3.83 -3.51
C ASN A 95 -7.97 3.43 -2.24
N THR A 96 -7.26 3.42 -1.11
CA THR A 96 -7.87 3.16 0.19
C THR A 96 -8.62 4.39 0.71
N ARG A 97 -9.59 4.17 1.61
CA ARG A 97 -10.32 5.26 2.26
C ARG A 97 -9.39 6.27 2.91
N GLY A 98 -9.77 7.54 2.91
CA GLY A 98 -9.02 8.63 3.51
C GLY A 98 -7.98 9.28 2.59
N THR A 99 -7.56 8.62 1.52
CA THR A 99 -6.69 9.22 0.50
C THR A 99 -7.45 10.28 -0.31
N ARG A 100 -6.72 11.16 -1.00
CA ARG A 100 -7.27 12.33 -1.69
C ARG A 100 -8.43 12.00 -2.64
N PHE A 101 -8.36 10.90 -3.37
CA PHE A 101 -9.38 10.50 -4.33
C PHE A 101 -10.39 9.48 -3.77
N SER A 102 -10.17 8.98 -2.55
CA SER A 102 -11.08 8.08 -1.84
C SER A 102 -11.50 8.65 -0.48
N ASN A 103 -11.86 9.94 -0.44
CA ASN A 103 -12.23 10.66 0.76
C ASN A 103 -13.75 10.96 0.87
N ARG A 104 -14.57 10.29 0.08
CA ARG A 104 -16.03 10.44 0.12
C ARG A 104 -16.66 9.37 1.01
N HIS A 105 -17.75 9.76 1.71
CA HIS A 105 -18.56 8.85 2.51
C HIS A 105 -20.04 9.21 2.34
N LEU A 106 -20.95 8.24 2.47
CA LEU A 106 -22.38 8.44 2.24
C LEU A 106 -23.03 9.46 3.20
N SER A 107 -22.55 9.52 4.44
CA SER A 107 -23.15 10.32 5.52
C SER A 107 -22.16 11.14 6.34
N LEU A 108 -20.85 10.87 6.25
CA LEU A 108 -19.82 11.55 7.02
C LEU A 108 -18.99 12.48 6.15
N GLN A 109 -18.55 13.58 6.73
CA GLN A 109 -17.62 14.52 6.11
C GLN A 109 -16.19 14.28 6.63
N VAL A 110 -15.19 14.56 5.81
CA VAL A 110 -13.76 14.38 6.12
C VAL A 110 -13.33 15.14 7.39
N ASN A 111 -14.02 16.26 7.71
CA ASN A 111 -13.77 17.05 8.92
C ASN A 111 -14.47 16.51 10.17
N GLN A 112 -15.25 15.43 10.06
CA GLN A 112 -15.90 14.81 11.20
C GLN A 112 -15.03 13.69 11.77
N GLN A 113 -14.93 13.61 13.09
CA GLN A 113 -14.15 12.59 13.79
C GLN A 113 -14.56 11.17 13.39
N GLY A 114 -15.85 10.87 13.29
CA GLY A 114 -16.36 9.54 12.91
C GLY A 114 -15.90 9.06 11.54
N TYR A 115 -15.54 9.97 10.61
CA TYR A 115 -14.98 9.61 9.30
C TYR A 115 -13.62 8.88 9.43
N TRP A 116 -12.81 9.22 10.44
CA TRP A 116 -11.48 8.67 10.68
C TRP A 116 -11.45 7.52 11.70
N ASN A 117 -12.61 7.00 12.08
CA ASN A 117 -12.71 5.86 13.00
C ASN A 117 -12.50 4.54 12.26
N TRP A 118 -11.29 4.30 11.78
CA TRP A 118 -10.87 3.10 11.08
C TRP A 118 -9.36 2.87 11.19
N SER A 119 -8.96 1.62 11.07
CA SER A 119 -7.58 1.17 10.99
C SER A 119 -7.37 0.27 9.77
N TRP A 120 -6.23 -0.37 9.65
CA TRP A 120 -6.02 -1.34 8.59
C TRP A 120 -6.94 -2.59 8.71
N ASP A 121 -7.57 -2.82 9.85
CA ASP A 121 -8.64 -3.82 9.97
C ASP A 121 -9.80 -3.54 9.02
N GLU A 122 -10.26 -2.29 8.98
CA GLU A 122 -11.33 -1.87 8.09
C GLU A 122 -10.89 -1.94 6.62
N LEU A 123 -9.60 -1.66 6.32
CA LEU A 123 -9.05 -1.82 4.97
C LEU A 123 -9.07 -3.31 4.55
N ALA A 124 -8.70 -4.21 5.45
CA ALA A 124 -8.72 -5.65 5.19
C ALA A 124 -10.13 -6.22 5.07
N LYS A 125 -11.06 -5.74 5.92
CA LYS A 125 -12.40 -6.29 6.02
C LYS A 125 -13.37 -5.73 5.00
N PHE A 126 -13.21 -4.47 4.58
CA PHE A 126 -14.20 -3.78 3.77
C PHE A 126 -13.62 -3.23 2.46
N ASP A 127 -12.50 -2.48 2.50
CA ASP A 127 -11.99 -1.81 1.31
C ASP A 127 -11.48 -2.80 0.28
N LEU A 128 -10.57 -3.67 0.69
CA LEU A 128 -9.98 -4.64 -0.22
C LEU A 128 -11.02 -5.61 -0.80
N PRO A 129 -11.92 -6.23 0.00
CA PRO A 129 -13.01 -7.03 -0.55
C PRO A 129 -13.92 -6.27 -1.51
N ALA A 130 -14.28 -5.01 -1.21
CA ALA A 130 -15.14 -4.20 -2.08
C ALA A 130 -14.49 -3.94 -3.44
N VAL A 131 -13.18 -3.67 -3.47
CA VAL A 131 -12.43 -3.49 -4.73
C VAL A 131 -12.34 -4.81 -5.50
N PHE A 132 -12.09 -5.92 -4.81
CA PHE A 132 -12.10 -7.25 -5.43
C PHE A 132 -13.47 -7.60 -6.01
N ASP A 133 -14.55 -7.28 -5.29
CA ASP A 133 -15.91 -7.49 -5.74
C ASP A 133 -16.21 -6.67 -7.00
N TYR A 134 -15.83 -5.40 -6.98
CA TYR A 134 -16.00 -4.51 -8.12
C TYR A 134 -15.27 -5.04 -9.36
N VAL A 135 -13.97 -5.28 -9.26
CA VAL A 135 -13.15 -5.73 -10.39
C VAL A 135 -13.61 -7.11 -10.88
N TYR A 136 -13.93 -8.04 -9.98
CA TYR A 136 -14.46 -9.36 -10.36
C TYR A 136 -15.80 -9.26 -11.08
N ASN A 137 -16.70 -8.38 -10.65
CA ASN A 137 -17.99 -8.17 -11.31
C ASN A 137 -17.85 -7.54 -12.68
N GLU A 138 -16.91 -6.60 -12.85
CA GLU A 138 -16.64 -5.96 -14.16
C GLU A 138 -16.00 -6.92 -15.16
N THR A 139 -15.16 -7.86 -14.69
CA THR A 139 -14.30 -8.65 -15.56
C THR A 139 -14.67 -10.13 -15.63
N GLY A 140 -15.39 -10.65 -14.64
CA GLY A 140 -15.67 -12.08 -14.49
C GLY A 140 -14.44 -12.95 -14.21
N GLN A 141 -13.29 -12.34 -13.87
CA GLN A 141 -12.02 -13.06 -13.75
C GLN A 141 -11.46 -13.01 -12.33
N LYS A 142 -10.79 -14.10 -11.92
CA LYS A 142 -10.00 -14.08 -10.68
C LYS A 142 -8.77 -13.18 -10.86
N ILE A 143 -8.41 -12.49 -9.80
CA ILE A 143 -7.52 -11.35 -9.76
C ILE A 143 -6.12 -11.77 -9.31
N HIS A 144 -5.09 -11.39 -10.06
CA HIS A 144 -3.73 -11.32 -9.55
C HIS A 144 -3.57 -10.02 -8.75
N TYR A 145 -3.15 -10.12 -7.52
CA TYR A 145 -2.96 -8.99 -6.63
C TYR A 145 -1.48 -8.62 -6.50
N VAL A 146 -1.17 -7.35 -6.50
CA VAL A 146 0.13 -6.84 -6.06
C VAL A 146 -0.09 -5.92 -4.88
N GLY A 147 0.50 -6.24 -3.75
CA GLY A 147 0.54 -5.37 -2.58
C GLY A 147 1.96 -4.89 -2.29
N HIS A 148 2.08 -3.66 -1.81
CA HIS A 148 3.33 -3.14 -1.25
C HIS A 148 3.08 -2.66 0.17
N SER A 149 4.03 -2.87 1.08
CA SER A 149 3.98 -2.34 2.44
C SER A 149 2.66 -2.68 3.18
N GLN A 150 1.88 -1.71 3.66
CA GLN A 150 0.59 -1.94 4.32
C GLN A 150 -0.41 -2.71 3.43
N GLY A 151 -0.32 -2.59 2.10
CA GLY A 151 -1.13 -3.38 1.18
C GLY A 151 -0.88 -4.88 1.31
N THR A 152 0.33 -5.29 1.66
CA THR A 152 0.65 -6.70 1.94
C THR A 152 0.02 -7.19 3.24
N LEU A 153 0.08 -6.38 4.31
CA LEU A 153 -0.55 -6.65 5.60
C LEU A 153 -2.06 -6.79 5.45
N THR A 154 -2.67 -5.83 4.77
CA THR A 154 -4.11 -5.80 4.50
C THR A 154 -4.57 -7.06 3.73
N ALA A 155 -3.81 -7.45 2.69
CA ALA A 155 -4.12 -8.66 1.91
C ALA A 155 -3.96 -9.93 2.74
N MET A 156 -2.87 -10.07 3.51
CA MET A 156 -2.64 -11.24 4.36
C MET A 156 -3.70 -11.36 5.45
N ALA A 157 -4.10 -10.24 6.08
CA ALA A 157 -5.19 -10.22 7.05
C ALA A 157 -6.51 -10.67 6.42
N ALA A 158 -6.90 -10.11 5.27
CA ALA A 158 -8.10 -10.48 4.55
C ALA A 158 -8.10 -11.96 4.12
N LEU A 159 -6.97 -12.46 3.61
CA LEU A 159 -6.80 -13.86 3.20
C LEU A 159 -6.88 -14.82 4.39
N SER A 160 -6.32 -14.46 5.54
CA SER A 160 -6.37 -15.28 6.75
C SER A 160 -7.78 -15.41 7.34
N GLU A 161 -8.65 -14.42 7.05
CA GLU A 161 -10.07 -14.42 7.39
C GLU A 161 -10.96 -15.02 6.25
N GLY A 162 -10.37 -15.49 5.16
CA GLY A 162 -11.09 -16.13 4.04
C GLY A 162 -11.83 -15.15 3.11
N LEU A 163 -11.61 -13.84 3.22
CA LEU A 163 -12.44 -12.82 2.54
C LEU A 163 -12.23 -12.70 1.03
N LEU A 164 -11.06 -13.07 0.50
CA LEU A 164 -10.69 -12.89 -0.91
C LEU A 164 -10.57 -14.19 -1.70
N VAL A 165 -10.66 -15.33 -1.03
CA VAL A 165 -10.25 -16.65 -1.55
C VAL A 165 -10.92 -17.01 -2.88
N GLU A 166 -12.21 -16.70 -3.02
CA GLU A 166 -12.98 -17.04 -4.22
C GLU A 166 -12.61 -16.16 -5.45
N LYS A 167 -12.05 -14.97 -5.22
CA LYS A 167 -11.81 -13.97 -6.26
C LYS A 167 -10.33 -13.74 -6.57
N ILE A 168 -9.44 -14.18 -5.68
CA ILE A 168 -7.99 -14.06 -5.89
C ILE A 168 -7.47 -15.24 -6.71
N LYS A 169 -6.52 -14.98 -7.57
CA LYS A 169 -5.80 -15.97 -8.35
C LYS A 169 -4.39 -16.22 -7.84
N SER A 170 -3.68 -15.14 -7.52
CA SER A 170 -2.36 -15.15 -6.87
C SER A 170 -2.07 -13.79 -6.23
N ALA A 171 -1.07 -13.71 -5.37
CA ALA A 171 -0.63 -12.44 -4.78
C ALA A 171 0.89 -12.28 -4.84
N ALA A 172 1.35 -11.12 -5.32
CA ALA A 172 2.72 -10.65 -5.22
C ALA A 172 2.80 -9.60 -4.08
N LEU A 173 3.59 -9.92 -3.06
CA LEU A 173 3.74 -9.13 -1.86
C LEU A 173 5.15 -8.51 -1.84
N LEU A 174 5.23 -7.22 -2.13
CA LEU A 174 6.48 -6.47 -2.25
C LEU A 174 6.74 -5.72 -0.94
N SER A 175 7.94 -5.82 -0.39
CA SER A 175 8.25 -5.32 0.96
C SER A 175 7.20 -5.75 1.98
N PRO A 176 6.98 -7.06 2.20
CA PRO A 176 5.83 -7.56 2.96
C PRO A 176 5.93 -7.16 4.43
N VAL A 177 4.91 -6.46 4.90
CA VAL A 177 4.74 -6.08 6.31
C VAL A 177 3.71 -6.98 6.94
N ALA A 178 4.09 -7.70 8.01
CA ALA A 178 3.20 -8.41 8.90
C ALA A 178 3.60 -8.13 10.36
N TYR A 179 4.80 -8.52 10.72
CA TYR A 179 5.39 -8.20 12.01
C TYR A 179 6.15 -6.88 11.95
N LEU A 180 6.17 -6.15 13.05
CA LEU A 180 6.86 -4.87 13.22
C LEU A 180 7.76 -4.88 14.46
N ASN A 181 8.24 -6.07 14.85
CA ASN A 181 8.97 -6.27 16.10
C ASN A 181 10.33 -5.56 16.11
N THR A 182 10.95 -5.45 14.95
CA THR A 182 12.31 -4.96 14.78
C THR A 182 12.39 -3.66 13.98
N VAL A 183 11.24 -3.05 13.67
CA VAL A 183 11.19 -1.80 12.92
C VAL A 183 11.97 -0.69 13.64
N THR A 184 12.97 -0.13 12.95
CA THR A 184 13.87 0.92 13.45
C THR A 184 13.61 2.27 12.80
N SER A 185 12.77 2.32 11.79
CA SER A 185 12.43 3.54 11.08
C SER A 185 11.81 4.59 11.99
N ILE A 186 11.91 5.85 11.57
CA ILE A 186 11.21 6.95 12.25
C ILE A 186 9.69 6.69 12.30
N LEU A 187 9.09 6.06 11.28
CA LEU A 187 7.68 5.67 11.31
C LEU A 187 7.37 4.75 12.51
N GLY A 188 8.25 3.78 12.78
CA GLY A 188 8.12 2.93 13.96
C GLY A 188 8.16 3.72 15.28
N VAL A 189 8.94 4.79 15.36
CA VAL A 189 8.96 5.67 16.53
C VAL A 189 7.60 6.36 16.68
N VAL A 190 7.03 6.91 15.61
CA VAL A 190 5.71 7.59 15.69
C VAL A 190 4.58 6.65 16.01
N CYS A 191 4.58 5.47 15.41
CA CYS A 191 3.60 4.47 15.76
C CYS A 191 3.64 4.16 17.27
N ARG A 192 4.84 4.06 17.88
CA ARG A 192 4.99 3.87 19.34
C ARG A 192 4.50 5.06 20.15
N GLU A 193 4.86 6.26 19.75
CA GLU A 193 4.45 7.49 20.44
C GLU A 193 2.94 7.74 20.32
N ALA A 194 2.31 7.38 19.20
CA ALA A 194 0.88 7.51 18.99
C ALA A 194 0.04 6.71 20.02
N ILE A 195 0.57 5.60 20.55
CA ILE A 195 -0.08 4.85 21.63
C ILE A 195 -0.03 5.63 22.96
N VAL A 196 1.14 6.19 23.27
CA VAL A 196 1.40 6.83 24.57
C VAL A 196 0.63 8.16 24.66
N ALA A 197 0.54 8.88 23.55
CA ALA A 197 0.09 10.24 23.60
C ALA A 197 -1.41 10.37 23.74
N ASN A 198 -2.25 9.40 23.33
CA ASN A 198 -3.72 9.51 23.26
C ASN A 198 -4.25 10.93 22.90
N LEU A 199 -3.32 11.76 22.36
CA LEU A 199 -3.37 13.21 22.31
C LEU A 199 -4.25 13.76 21.19
N PHE A 200 -4.63 12.91 20.22
CA PHE A 200 -5.23 13.42 18.99
C PHE A 200 -6.66 12.89 18.71
N GLY A 201 -7.22 12.09 19.61
CA GLY A 201 -8.56 11.52 19.39
C GLY A 201 -8.64 10.69 18.09
N ASP A 202 -9.83 10.37 17.64
CA ASP A 202 -10.07 9.78 16.32
C ASP A 202 -10.13 10.92 15.30
N SER A 203 -9.03 11.17 14.60
CA SER A 203 -8.86 12.26 13.65
C SER A 203 -8.02 11.82 12.46
N ALA A 204 -7.96 12.69 11.46
CA ALA A 204 -6.99 12.53 10.38
C ALA A 204 -5.57 12.64 10.94
N PHE A 205 -4.72 11.73 10.50
CA PHE A 205 -3.30 11.96 10.49
C PHE A 205 -2.92 12.46 9.10
N ASP A 206 -2.73 13.78 8.98
CA ASP A 206 -2.30 14.43 7.74
C ASP A 206 -0.85 14.90 7.88
N PRO A 207 0.11 14.11 7.39
CA PRO A 207 1.52 14.47 7.51
C PRO A 207 1.86 15.76 6.76
N LYS A 208 1.25 16.04 5.61
CA LYS A 208 1.53 17.25 4.83
C LYS A 208 1.13 18.51 5.59
N GLY A 209 -0.07 18.53 6.18
CA GLY A 209 -0.55 19.67 6.97
C GLY A 209 0.30 19.90 8.21
N GLN A 210 0.69 18.83 8.89
CA GLN A 210 1.47 18.90 10.13
C GLN A 210 2.96 19.23 9.89
N LEU A 211 3.49 18.91 8.72
CA LEU A 211 4.90 18.99 8.38
C LEU A 211 5.22 19.95 7.23
N LEU A 212 4.26 20.80 6.89
CA LEU A 212 4.43 21.78 5.81
C LEU A 212 5.77 22.54 5.85
N PRO A 213 6.31 22.98 7.00
CA PRO A 213 7.62 23.60 7.07
C PRO A 213 8.76 22.67 6.62
N PHE A 214 8.72 21.40 7.03
CA PHE A 214 9.74 20.42 6.63
C PHE A 214 9.69 20.14 5.13
N PHE A 215 8.50 19.92 4.57
CA PHE A 215 8.35 19.70 3.12
C PHE A 215 8.79 20.90 2.30
N ASN A 216 8.51 22.11 2.75
CA ASN A 216 8.97 23.32 2.09
C ASN A 216 10.50 23.44 2.12
N ILE A 217 11.13 23.14 3.25
CA ILE A 217 12.59 23.10 3.37
C ILE A 217 13.19 22.01 2.49
N ALA A 218 12.66 20.78 2.57
CA ALA A 218 13.13 19.67 1.76
C ALA A 218 13.01 20.00 0.26
N ARG A 219 11.87 20.56 -0.16
CA ARG A 219 11.67 21.00 -1.55
C ARG A 219 12.70 22.03 -1.99
N THR A 220 12.95 23.06 -1.18
CA THR A 220 13.93 24.12 -1.49
C THR A 220 15.34 23.55 -1.55
N LEU A 221 15.71 22.65 -0.64
CA LEU A 221 17.02 21.99 -0.65
C LEU A 221 17.20 21.13 -1.90
N CYS A 222 16.14 20.43 -2.32
CA CYS A 222 16.17 19.55 -3.47
C CYS A 222 16.17 20.27 -4.82
N ASP A 223 15.94 21.58 -4.85
CA ASP A 223 16.17 22.42 -6.02
C ASP A 223 17.68 22.73 -6.23
N ALA A 224 18.49 22.46 -5.21
CA ALA A 224 19.93 22.71 -5.31
C ALA A 224 20.66 21.52 -5.97
N PRO A 225 21.56 21.79 -6.95
CA PRO A 225 22.30 20.74 -7.62
C PRO A 225 23.17 19.90 -6.66
N GLY A 226 23.15 18.57 -6.83
CA GLY A 226 24.02 17.65 -6.08
C GLY A 226 23.47 17.19 -4.73
N ILE A 227 22.26 17.57 -4.35
CA ILE A 227 21.62 17.05 -3.14
C ILE A 227 20.90 15.72 -3.43
N ASP A 228 21.24 14.70 -2.66
CA ASP A 228 20.50 13.44 -2.65
C ASP A 228 19.20 13.60 -1.84
N CYS A 229 18.14 13.94 -2.54
CA CYS A 229 16.84 14.18 -1.93
C CYS A 229 16.18 12.90 -1.40
N TYR A 230 16.42 11.78 -2.02
CA TYR A 230 15.92 10.51 -1.52
C TYR A 230 16.70 10.01 -0.30
N GLY A 231 17.95 10.45 -0.12
CA GLY A 231 18.69 10.23 1.12
C GLY A 231 17.98 10.82 2.36
N LEU A 232 17.19 11.89 2.19
CA LEU A 232 16.35 12.45 3.25
C LEU A 232 15.24 11.48 3.71
N LEU A 233 14.84 10.53 2.87
CA LEU A 233 13.84 9.51 3.19
C LEU A 233 14.46 8.25 3.83
N ALA A 234 15.78 8.11 3.83
CA ALA A 234 16.45 6.92 4.35
C ALA A 234 16.10 6.60 5.81
N PRO A 235 15.91 7.58 6.72
CA PRO A 235 15.47 7.30 8.08
C PRO A 235 14.06 6.68 8.18
N LEU A 236 13.28 6.79 7.12
CA LEU A 236 11.91 6.29 7.05
C LEU A 236 11.83 4.92 6.39
N THR A 237 12.49 4.78 5.25
CA THR A 237 12.31 3.67 4.31
C THR A 237 13.53 2.78 4.17
N GLY A 238 14.64 3.16 4.81
CA GLY A 238 15.95 2.60 4.55
C GLY A 238 16.67 3.34 3.41
N PRO A 239 17.98 3.06 3.23
CA PRO A 239 18.79 3.68 2.17
C PRO A 239 18.43 3.07 0.80
N ASN A 240 17.47 3.69 0.12
CA ASN A 240 17.07 3.27 -1.23
C ASN A 240 18.25 3.48 -2.20
N CYS A 241 18.53 2.49 -3.04
CA CYS A 241 19.68 2.53 -3.94
C CYS A 241 19.39 3.18 -5.28
N CYS A 242 18.14 3.11 -5.71
CA CYS A 242 17.88 3.06 -7.13
C CYS A 242 16.73 3.98 -7.56
N LEU A 243 16.46 5.03 -6.81
CA LEU A 243 15.38 5.99 -7.09
C LEU A 243 15.85 7.08 -8.05
N ASN A 244 14.96 7.51 -8.94
CA ASN A 244 15.24 8.60 -9.87
C ASN A 244 14.97 9.95 -9.20
N VAL A 245 15.97 10.79 -9.08
CA VAL A 245 15.86 12.13 -8.47
C VAL A 245 14.77 12.98 -9.13
N SER A 246 14.53 12.84 -10.43
CA SER A 246 13.48 13.60 -11.13
C SER A 246 12.06 13.28 -10.65
N THR A 247 11.84 12.12 -10.02
CA THR A 247 10.54 11.73 -9.47
C THR A 247 10.31 12.27 -8.05
N PHE A 248 11.31 12.89 -7.41
CA PHE A 248 11.19 13.38 -6.05
C PHE A 248 10.11 14.46 -5.87
N HIS A 249 10.09 15.47 -6.74
CA HIS A 249 9.08 16.53 -6.67
C HIS A 249 7.65 16.02 -6.93
N PRO A 250 7.38 15.21 -7.96
CA PRO A 250 6.10 14.53 -8.09
C PRO A 250 5.76 13.67 -6.88
N PHE A 251 6.72 12.94 -6.30
CA PHE A 251 6.52 12.14 -5.11
C PHE A 251 6.04 12.99 -3.92
N ILE A 252 6.80 14.00 -3.49
CA ILE A 252 6.41 14.84 -2.33
C ILE A 252 5.16 15.68 -2.57
N ARG A 253 4.79 15.93 -3.83
CA ARG A 253 3.52 16.59 -4.16
C ARG A 253 2.32 15.68 -3.87
N ASN A 254 2.44 14.40 -4.11
CA ASN A 254 1.37 13.42 -3.96
C ASN A 254 1.44 12.67 -2.64
N GLU A 255 2.61 12.33 -2.16
CA GLU A 255 2.85 11.59 -0.91
C GLU A 255 3.42 12.51 0.19
N PRO A 256 3.23 12.14 1.46
CA PRO A 256 2.35 11.09 1.94
C PRO A 256 0.87 11.51 1.89
N GLN A 257 -0.03 10.52 1.80
CA GLN A 257 -1.47 10.73 1.87
C GLN A 257 -1.97 10.74 3.32
N PRO A 258 -3.14 11.38 3.58
CA PRO A 258 -3.78 11.31 4.89
C PRO A 258 -4.21 9.88 5.23
N THR A 259 -4.11 9.54 6.51
CA THR A 259 -4.66 8.30 7.07
C THR A 259 -5.35 8.57 8.40
N SER A 260 -5.98 7.56 8.98
CA SER A 260 -6.57 7.65 10.31
C SER A 260 -5.50 7.61 11.41
N MET A 261 -5.67 8.42 12.45
CA MET A 261 -4.86 8.31 13.66
C MET A 261 -5.05 6.94 14.34
N MET A 262 -6.22 6.34 14.22
CA MET A 262 -6.46 4.97 14.67
C MET A 262 -5.58 3.95 13.94
N ASN A 263 -5.34 4.14 12.63
CA ASN A 263 -4.42 3.31 11.85
C ASN A 263 -2.97 3.43 12.34
N ILE A 264 -2.52 4.65 12.68
CA ILE A 264 -1.19 4.87 13.26
C ILE A 264 -1.06 4.23 14.65
N ARG A 265 -2.10 4.34 15.50
CA ARG A 265 -2.13 3.66 16.81
C ARG A 265 -2.09 2.14 16.64
N HIS A 266 -2.80 1.60 15.67
CA HIS A 266 -2.80 0.15 15.39
C HIS A 266 -1.41 -0.34 14.99
N CYS A 267 -0.67 0.42 14.17
CA CYS A 267 0.74 0.16 13.89
C CYS A 267 1.55 0.08 15.20
N GLY A 268 1.35 1.04 16.10
CA GLY A 268 2.02 1.04 17.40
C GLY A 268 1.63 -0.15 18.29
N GLN A 269 0.38 -0.55 18.30
CA GLN A 269 -0.07 -1.76 19.00
C GLN A 269 0.64 -3.01 18.45
N SER A 270 0.73 -3.14 17.13
CA SER A 270 1.46 -4.25 16.48
C SER A 270 2.94 -4.30 16.87
N ILE A 271 3.60 -3.13 16.99
CA ILE A 271 5.00 -3.04 17.47
C ILE A 271 5.11 -3.46 18.94
N ARG A 272 4.18 -3.03 19.79
CA ARG A 272 4.19 -3.31 21.23
C ARG A 272 3.90 -4.78 21.52
N GLU A 273 2.85 -5.30 20.91
CA GLU A 273 2.34 -6.66 21.17
C GLU A 273 3.12 -7.75 20.40
N LYS A 274 3.88 -7.35 19.39
CA LYS A 274 4.66 -8.27 18.53
C LYS A 274 3.83 -9.36 17.86
N VAL A 275 2.60 -9.04 17.53
CA VAL A 275 1.61 -9.93 16.93
C VAL A 275 0.82 -9.17 15.85
N VAL A 276 0.41 -9.89 14.83
CA VAL A 276 -0.56 -9.36 13.85
C VAL A 276 -1.95 -9.62 14.43
N ALA A 277 -2.55 -8.60 15.01
CA ALA A 277 -3.85 -8.71 15.70
C ALA A 277 -4.79 -7.62 15.22
N LYS A 278 -6.07 -7.75 15.50
CA LYS A 278 -7.08 -6.70 15.34
C LYS A 278 -6.80 -5.55 16.29
N TYR A 279 -7.40 -4.39 16.01
CA TYR A 279 -7.19 -3.20 16.82
C TYR A 279 -7.64 -3.42 18.27
N ASP A 280 -6.75 -3.14 19.23
CA ASP A 280 -7.09 -3.17 20.64
C ASP A 280 -7.75 -1.84 21.05
N TYR A 281 -9.01 -1.90 21.47
CA TYR A 281 -9.80 -0.73 21.91
C TYR A 281 -9.44 -0.25 23.33
N GLY A 282 -8.40 -0.82 23.93
CA GLY A 282 -7.79 -0.34 25.18
C GLY A 282 -8.48 -0.80 26.47
N SER A 283 -9.60 -1.54 26.40
CA SER A 283 -10.21 -2.17 27.56
C SER A 283 -10.86 -3.50 27.21
N SER A 284 -10.96 -4.39 28.21
CA SER A 284 -11.66 -5.68 28.07
C SER A 284 -13.14 -5.51 27.68
N GLU A 285 -13.79 -4.49 28.18
CA GLU A 285 -15.19 -4.18 27.90
C GLU A 285 -15.36 -3.75 26.44
N ALA A 286 -14.51 -2.85 25.96
CA ALA A 286 -14.55 -2.37 24.58
C ALA A 286 -14.21 -3.48 23.58
N ASN A 287 -13.20 -4.29 23.87
CA ASN A 287 -12.84 -5.45 23.05
C ASN A 287 -13.97 -6.48 23.02
N THR A 288 -14.58 -6.79 24.20
CA THR A 288 -15.71 -7.72 24.27
C THR A 288 -16.92 -7.21 23.49
N ALA A 289 -17.21 -5.92 23.55
CA ALA A 289 -18.30 -5.31 22.77
C ALA A 289 -18.04 -5.42 21.26
N ARG A 290 -16.78 -5.37 20.83
CA ARG A 290 -16.38 -5.40 19.40
C ARG A 290 -16.17 -6.79 18.85
N TYR A 291 -15.56 -7.68 19.63
CA TYR A 291 -15.06 -9.00 19.19
C TYR A 291 -15.72 -10.18 19.90
N GLY A 292 -16.44 -9.95 20.99
CA GLY A 292 -16.91 -11.01 21.88
C GLY A 292 -15.85 -11.53 22.85
N GLU A 293 -14.63 -10.98 22.82
CA GLU A 293 -13.46 -11.41 23.58
C GLU A 293 -12.79 -10.22 24.28
N ALA A 294 -12.23 -10.45 25.49
CA ALA A 294 -11.59 -9.42 26.30
C ALA A 294 -10.29 -8.86 25.70
N LYS A 295 -9.68 -9.57 24.78
CA LYS A 295 -8.48 -9.17 24.04
C LYS A 295 -8.77 -9.09 22.56
N ALA A 296 -8.08 -8.20 21.85
CA ALA A 296 -8.14 -8.14 20.39
C ALA A 296 -7.66 -9.48 19.79
N PRO A 297 -8.44 -10.13 18.91
CA PRO A 297 -8.06 -11.40 18.29
C PRO A 297 -6.86 -11.25 17.38
N ALA A 298 -5.97 -12.25 17.37
CA ALA A 298 -4.88 -12.32 16.41
C ALA A 298 -5.37 -12.76 15.02
N TYR A 299 -4.78 -12.24 13.97
CA TYR A 299 -4.91 -12.78 12.62
C TYR A 299 -4.06 -14.04 12.52
N ASN A 300 -4.67 -15.18 12.29
CA ASN A 300 -3.94 -16.43 12.09
C ASN A 300 -3.47 -16.56 10.64
N LEU A 301 -2.26 -16.08 10.33
CA LEU A 301 -1.71 -16.11 8.98
C LEU A 301 -1.49 -17.55 8.44
N SER A 302 -1.52 -18.59 9.28
CA SER A 302 -1.49 -19.98 8.81
C SER A 302 -2.80 -20.40 8.13
N ASN A 303 -3.88 -19.61 8.28
CA ASN A 303 -5.15 -19.84 7.57
C ASN A 303 -5.13 -19.32 6.12
N ILE A 304 -4.11 -18.61 5.70
CA ILE A 304 -3.96 -18.26 4.28
C ILE A 304 -3.95 -19.55 3.46
N PRO A 305 -4.81 -19.68 2.42
CA PRO A 305 -4.95 -20.95 1.70
C PRO A 305 -3.61 -21.46 1.19
N LYS A 306 -3.25 -22.68 1.58
CA LYS A 306 -1.95 -23.28 1.27
C LYS A 306 -1.66 -23.43 -0.22
N ASN A 307 -2.71 -23.54 -1.03
CA ASN A 307 -2.66 -23.67 -2.48
C ASN A 307 -2.74 -22.34 -3.23
N LEU A 308 -2.87 -21.21 -2.53
CA LEU A 308 -2.84 -19.88 -3.15
C LEU A 308 -1.41 -19.53 -3.56
N PRO A 309 -1.13 -19.28 -4.86
CA PRO A 309 0.20 -18.85 -5.25
C PRO A 309 0.57 -17.50 -4.62
N LEU A 310 1.68 -17.48 -3.88
CA LEU A 310 2.25 -16.28 -3.25
C LEU A 310 3.67 -16.03 -3.76
N PHE A 311 3.96 -14.78 -4.08
CA PHE A 311 5.30 -14.28 -4.36
C PHE A 311 5.64 -13.22 -3.31
N LEU A 312 6.70 -13.44 -2.53
CA LEU A 312 7.21 -12.47 -1.56
C LEU A 312 8.56 -11.96 -2.02
N SER A 313 8.69 -10.63 -2.13
CA SER A 313 9.97 -9.98 -2.46
C SER A 313 10.33 -8.95 -1.41
N TYR A 314 11.53 -9.06 -0.82
CA TYR A 314 11.97 -8.20 0.28
C TYR A 314 13.45 -7.84 0.18
N GLY A 315 13.83 -6.71 0.78
CA GLY A 315 15.15 -6.11 0.69
C GLY A 315 15.94 -6.13 2.00
N ALA A 316 17.26 -6.27 1.89
CA ALA A 316 18.14 -6.26 3.05
C ALA A 316 18.20 -4.92 3.78
N LEU A 317 17.95 -3.82 3.06
CA LEU A 317 18.09 -2.47 3.57
C LEU A 317 16.74 -1.83 3.94
N ASP A 318 15.66 -2.59 3.85
CA ASP A 318 14.31 -2.14 4.21
C ASP A 318 14.18 -1.99 5.73
N THR A 319 13.82 -0.80 6.20
CA THR A 319 13.67 -0.50 7.64
C THR A 319 12.22 -0.58 8.14
N LEU A 320 11.27 -0.85 7.24
CA LEU A 320 9.85 -1.06 7.53
C LEU A 320 9.47 -2.54 7.41
N SER A 321 9.87 -3.18 6.34
CA SER A 321 9.78 -4.64 6.14
C SER A 321 11.11 -5.28 6.48
N ASP A 322 11.52 -5.16 7.75
CA ASP A 322 12.84 -5.64 8.23
C ASP A 322 12.98 -7.15 8.01
N VAL A 323 14.15 -7.57 7.56
CA VAL A 323 14.47 -8.98 7.24
C VAL A 323 14.11 -9.93 8.38
N ARG A 324 14.31 -9.51 9.63
CA ARG A 324 13.99 -10.35 10.82
C ARG A 324 12.49 -10.55 10.96
N ASP A 325 11.71 -9.52 10.71
CA ASP A 325 10.24 -9.57 10.76
C ASP A 325 9.68 -10.37 9.57
N VAL A 326 10.28 -10.23 8.37
CA VAL A 326 9.94 -11.08 7.21
C VAL A 326 10.28 -12.54 7.49
N ASN A 327 11.39 -12.84 8.16
CA ASN A 327 11.74 -14.21 8.53
C ASN A 327 10.73 -14.82 9.52
N LEU A 328 10.14 -14.03 10.42
CA LEU A 328 9.04 -14.50 11.27
C LEU A 328 7.80 -14.86 10.42
N LEU A 329 7.45 -14.01 9.46
CA LEU A 329 6.38 -14.29 8.51
C LEU A 329 6.64 -15.57 7.72
N LEU A 330 7.84 -15.72 7.15
CA LEU A 330 8.24 -16.92 6.43
C LEU A 330 8.25 -18.18 7.31
N GLY A 331 8.56 -18.03 8.60
CA GLY A 331 8.46 -19.11 9.58
C GLY A 331 7.04 -19.64 9.76
N ILE A 332 6.03 -18.81 9.48
CA ILE A 332 4.62 -19.24 9.48
C ILE A 332 4.20 -19.75 8.11
N LEU A 333 4.54 -19.03 7.04
CA LEU A 333 4.06 -19.40 5.70
C LEU A 333 4.66 -20.72 5.21
N LYS A 334 5.98 -20.91 5.31
CA LYS A 334 6.67 -22.09 4.77
C LYS A 334 6.11 -23.44 5.24
N PRO A 335 5.84 -23.67 6.54
CA PRO A 335 5.30 -24.95 6.99
C PRO A 335 3.79 -25.14 6.66
N ASN A 336 3.07 -24.05 6.35
CA ASN A 336 1.62 -24.05 6.15
C ASN A 336 1.23 -23.81 4.68
N HIS A 337 2.20 -23.75 3.76
CA HIS A 337 1.97 -23.46 2.35
C HIS A 337 2.55 -24.53 1.45
N ASP A 338 1.89 -24.83 0.34
CA ASP A 338 2.39 -25.78 -0.65
C ASP A 338 3.69 -25.22 -1.27
N VAL A 339 4.74 -26.03 -1.33
CA VAL A 339 6.10 -25.59 -1.70
C VAL A 339 6.15 -24.95 -3.10
N ASP A 340 5.39 -25.49 -4.04
CA ASP A 340 5.28 -24.99 -5.42
C ASP A 340 4.41 -23.73 -5.56
N LYS A 341 3.76 -23.31 -4.48
CA LYS A 341 2.91 -22.11 -4.41
C LYS A 341 3.55 -20.94 -3.69
N LEU A 342 4.71 -21.12 -3.07
CA LEU A 342 5.40 -20.06 -2.33
C LEU A 342 6.73 -19.71 -3.00
N THR A 343 6.78 -18.59 -3.71
CA THR A 343 7.99 -18.03 -4.32
C THR A 343 8.55 -16.92 -3.44
N ILE A 344 9.85 -16.96 -3.17
CA ILE A 344 10.52 -15.99 -2.29
C ILE A 344 11.72 -15.38 -3.03
N GLN A 345 11.78 -14.05 -3.04
CA GLN A 345 12.90 -13.28 -3.58
C GLN A 345 13.49 -12.39 -2.49
N TYR A 346 14.81 -12.47 -2.31
CA TYR A 346 15.57 -11.60 -1.43
C TYR A 346 16.55 -10.74 -2.23
N ILE A 347 16.61 -9.43 -1.94
CA ILE A 347 17.41 -8.47 -2.69
C ILE A 347 18.34 -7.73 -1.74
N ASN A 348 19.67 -7.90 -1.91
CA ASN A 348 20.67 -7.41 -0.97
C ASN A 348 20.78 -5.89 -0.82
N ASN A 349 20.44 -5.13 -1.84
CA ASN A 349 20.65 -3.68 -1.88
C ASN A 349 19.35 -2.86 -1.98
N TYR A 350 18.18 -3.50 -1.84
CA TYR A 350 16.89 -2.79 -1.87
C TYR A 350 16.46 -2.37 -0.47
N ALA A 351 15.94 -1.14 -0.39
CA ALA A 351 15.14 -0.62 0.70
C ALA A 351 13.66 -0.53 0.28
N HIS A 352 12.83 0.04 1.12
CA HIS A 352 11.38 -0.05 1.03
C HIS A 352 10.79 0.48 -0.28
N MET A 353 11.26 1.64 -0.76
CA MET A 353 10.70 2.29 -1.95
C MET A 353 11.29 1.76 -3.27
N ASP A 354 12.43 1.05 -3.22
CA ASP A 354 13.05 0.51 -4.43
C ASP A 354 12.12 -0.48 -5.16
N PHE A 355 11.21 -1.16 -4.43
CA PHE A 355 10.27 -2.13 -5.00
C PHE A 355 9.21 -1.51 -5.92
N ILE A 356 8.91 -0.23 -5.77
CA ILE A 356 7.86 0.46 -6.55
C ILE A 356 8.39 1.65 -7.35
N MET A 357 9.54 2.22 -6.95
CA MET A 357 10.11 3.42 -7.57
C MET A 357 11.55 3.22 -8.06
N GLY A 358 12.18 2.07 -7.82
CA GLY A 358 13.51 1.78 -8.33
C GLY A 358 13.53 1.77 -9.86
N VAL A 359 14.44 2.52 -10.49
CA VAL A 359 14.56 2.55 -11.96
C VAL A 359 14.95 1.21 -12.56
N ASN A 360 15.59 0.36 -11.78
CA ASN A 360 15.95 -1.01 -12.13
C ASN A 360 14.96 -2.07 -11.62
N ALA A 361 13.88 -1.65 -10.97
CA ALA A 361 12.86 -2.60 -10.45
C ALA A 361 12.21 -3.44 -11.57
N LYS A 362 12.13 -2.89 -12.79
CA LYS A 362 11.72 -3.62 -13.98
C LYS A 362 12.45 -4.94 -14.14
N ASP A 363 13.77 -4.91 -14.08
CA ASP A 363 14.63 -6.08 -14.34
C ASP A 363 14.77 -6.95 -13.08
N VAL A 364 14.82 -6.33 -11.90
CA VAL A 364 15.08 -7.03 -10.63
C VAL A 364 13.82 -7.65 -10.05
N VAL A 365 12.69 -6.92 -10.03
CA VAL A 365 11.44 -7.32 -9.37
C VAL A 365 10.34 -7.63 -10.37
N TYR A 366 10.06 -6.71 -11.30
CA TYR A 366 8.84 -6.79 -12.12
C TYR A 366 8.89 -7.92 -13.15
N SER A 367 10.08 -8.26 -13.66
CA SER A 367 10.29 -9.43 -14.50
C SER A 367 9.90 -10.73 -13.77
N GLN A 368 10.18 -10.81 -12.48
CA GLN A 368 9.83 -11.98 -11.66
C GLN A 368 8.31 -12.01 -11.35
N VAL A 369 7.72 -10.84 -11.02
CA VAL A 369 6.27 -10.72 -10.83
C VAL A 369 5.51 -11.11 -12.08
N LEU A 370 5.96 -10.63 -13.26
CA LEU A 370 5.36 -10.96 -14.55
C LEU A 370 5.46 -12.46 -14.84
N SER A 371 6.63 -13.06 -14.66
CA SER A 371 6.84 -14.50 -14.82
C SER A 371 5.94 -15.29 -13.87
N PHE A 372 5.87 -14.87 -12.60
CA PHE A 372 5.02 -15.48 -11.60
C PHE A 372 3.54 -15.44 -12.01
N PHE A 373 3.03 -14.32 -12.49
CA PHE A 373 1.65 -14.21 -12.95
C PHE A 373 1.39 -15.09 -14.19
N LYS A 374 2.28 -15.06 -15.19
CA LYS A 374 2.14 -15.89 -16.40
C LYS A 374 2.10 -17.39 -16.07
N ASN A 375 2.88 -17.84 -15.09
CA ASN A 375 2.87 -19.23 -14.64
C ASN A 375 1.57 -19.66 -13.96
N HIS A 376 0.76 -18.67 -13.51
CA HIS A 376 -0.51 -18.92 -12.80
C HIS A 376 -1.74 -18.40 -13.58
N THR A 377 -1.59 -17.93 -14.83
CA THR A 377 -2.72 -17.49 -15.66
C THR A 377 -3.50 -18.65 -16.27
N GLY A 378 -2.87 -19.82 -16.45
CA GLY A 378 -3.53 -20.98 -17.06
C GLY A 378 -3.70 -20.87 -18.59
N PHE A 379 -2.76 -20.15 -19.28
CA PHE A 379 -2.59 -20.19 -20.74
C PHE A 379 -1.77 -21.39 -21.14
#